data_f26ceefdd9236723d36d3d440a3793bd
#
_entry.id   f26ceefdd9236723d36d3d440a3793bd
#
_cell.length_a   1.000
_cell.length_b   1.000
_cell.length_c   1.000
_cell.angle_alpha   90.00
_cell.angle_beta   90.00
_cell.angle_gamma   90.00
#
_symmetry.space_group_name_H-M   'P 1'
#
loop_
_entity.id
_entity.type
_entity.pdbx_description
1 polymer ?
#
loop_
_entity_poly.entity_id
_entity_poly.type
_entity_poly.pdbx_seq_one_letter_code
_entity_poly.pdbx_strand_id
1 'polypeptide(L)'
;MEKINNKIINNSFSSKNSEINNRDYITSFNKQIEYCYKFWQTWYYTSWNDLAIRYKRTALGQSWTVITKLITLTIMCFVWSTIFKLDIKTFYPYLVNGFVIFFLINSCLIDGTSILYERFKQVYLNIPVPVLVLTIRSVAQEIFNYLHFVPVLLIMYLFIFDFNILNLLLYIFGFIVLIVNVLFLTMIIVVVSTRFRDVPPLVQSLLAAATLLTPIFWKKEMLGEYQNWIYLNPLTSMIEIVRDPMIGIIPDLKVYLFNFLL
;
A
#
# COMPACT_ATOMS: atom_id res chain seq x y z
N MET A 1 5.45 -12.85 -47.02
CA MET A 1 4.51 -12.99 -45.90
C MET A 1 4.81 -12.05 -44.71
N GLU A 2 6.05 -11.80 -44.38
CA GLU A 2 6.46 -10.90 -43.28
C GLU A 2 6.05 -9.43 -43.45
N LYS A 3 6.12 -8.87 -44.66
CA LYS A 3 5.70 -7.50 -44.97
C LYS A 3 4.17 -7.28 -44.86
N ILE A 4 3.37 -8.33 -45.07
CA ILE A 4 1.90 -8.27 -44.94
C ILE A 4 1.50 -8.32 -43.46
N ASN A 5 2.17 -9.17 -42.65
CA ASN A 5 1.95 -9.23 -41.24
C ASN A 5 2.30 -7.93 -40.50
N ASN A 6 3.44 -7.32 -40.86
CA ASN A 6 3.85 -6.03 -40.26
C ASN A 6 2.91 -4.88 -40.66
N LYS A 7 2.30 -4.92 -41.84
CA LYS A 7 1.31 -3.92 -42.31
C LYS A 7 -0.03 -4.08 -41.58
N ILE A 8 -0.45 -5.34 -41.28
CA ILE A 8 -1.69 -5.61 -40.54
C ILE A 8 -1.52 -5.25 -39.05
N ILE A 9 -0.36 -5.55 -38.45
CA ILE A 9 -0.04 -5.18 -37.09
C ILE A 9 0.03 -3.66 -36.93
N ASN A 10 0.74 -2.96 -37.84
CA ASN A 10 0.82 -1.50 -37.82
C ASN A 10 -0.52 -0.80 -38.09
N ASN A 11 -1.36 -1.33 -38.99
CA ASN A 11 -2.70 -0.78 -39.22
C ASN A 11 -3.67 -1.05 -38.08
N SER A 12 -3.60 -2.21 -37.40
CA SER A 12 -4.43 -2.49 -36.22
C SER A 12 -4.03 -1.65 -35.00
N PHE A 13 -2.74 -1.35 -34.85
CA PHE A 13 -2.26 -0.39 -33.85
C PHE A 13 -2.60 1.06 -34.21
N SER A 14 -2.48 1.44 -35.48
CA SER A 14 -2.76 2.80 -35.99
C SER A 14 -4.25 3.13 -35.96
N SER A 15 -5.14 2.20 -36.32
CA SER A 15 -6.59 2.47 -36.34
C SER A 15 -7.23 2.53 -34.97
N LYS A 16 -6.71 1.78 -33.98
CA LYS A 16 -7.15 1.90 -32.57
C LYS A 16 -6.58 3.13 -31.85
N ASN A 17 -5.45 3.65 -32.33
CA ASN A 17 -4.78 4.82 -31.73
C ASN A 17 -5.24 6.15 -32.32
N SER A 18 -5.88 6.18 -33.48
CA SER A 18 -6.33 7.43 -34.12
C SER A 18 -7.61 8.03 -33.51
N GLU A 19 -8.38 7.24 -32.74
CA GLU A 19 -9.59 7.75 -32.07
C GLU A 19 -9.34 8.24 -30.63
N ILE A 20 -8.13 8.02 -30.08
CA ILE A 20 -7.80 8.43 -28.72
C ILE A 20 -6.77 9.54 -28.80
N ASN A 21 -7.22 10.79 -28.70
CA ASN A 21 -6.32 11.92 -28.50
C ASN A 21 -5.66 11.73 -27.12
N ASN A 22 -4.50 11.04 -27.09
CA ASN A 22 -3.78 10.65 -25.87
C ASN A 22 -3.52 11.83 -24.91
N ARG A 23 -3.54 13.06 -25.38
CA ARG A 23 -3.40 14.27 -24.56
C ARG A 23 -4.64 14.54 -23.69
N ASP A 24 -5.83 14.13 -24.13
CA ASP A 24 -7.07 14.37 -23.39
C ASP A 24 -7.16 13.52 -22.12
N TYR A 25 -6.52 12.33 -22.08
CA TYR A 25 -6.49 11.49 -20.88
C TYR A 25 -5.57 12.04 -19.78
N ILE A 26 -4.61 12.89 -20.14
CA ILE A 26 -3.68 13.49 -19.18
C ILE A 26 -4.35 14.64 -18.43
N THR A 27 -5.30 15.34 -19.06
CA THR A 27 -5.86 16.62 -18.57
C THR A 27 -7.08 16.47 -17.66
N SER A 28 -7.87 15.39 -17.79
CA SER A 28 -9.11 15.21 -17.01
C SER A 28 -9.04 13.98 -16.12
N PHE A 29 -9.33 14.13 -14.82
CA PHE A 29 -9.34 13.03 -13.85
C PHE A 29 -10.29 11.89 -14.25
N ASN A 30 -11.50 12.23 -14.70
CA ASN A 30 -12.48 11.22 -15.15
C ASN A 30 -11.95 10.38 -16.31
N LYS A 31 -11.26 11.00 -17.27
CA LYS A 31 -10.64 10.29 -18.39
C LYS A 31 -9.45 9.43 -17.95
N GLN A 32 -8.71 9.83 -16.92
CA GLN A 32 -7.65 9.00 -16.33
C GLN A 32 -8.23 7.73 -15.69
N ILE A 33 -9.36 7.83 -15.00
CA ILE A 33 -10.07 6.67 -14.45
C ILE A 33 -10.54 5.74 -15.56
N GLU A 34 -11.16 6.29 -16.61
CA GLU A 34 -11.61 5.51 -17.77
C GLU A 34 -10.42 4.77 -18.42
N TYR A 35 -9.28 5.43 -18.56
CA TYR A 35 -8.07 4.82 -19.08
C TYR A 35 -7.57 3.70 -18.17
N CYS A 36 -7.56 3.87 -16.86
CA CYS A 36 -7.17 2.84 -15.91
C CYS A 36 -8.06 1.60 -16.01
N TYR A 37 -9.37 1.79 -16.17
CA TYR A 37 -10.31 0.70 -16.34
C TYR A 37 -10.13 0.00 -17.70
N LYS A 38 -10.01 0.76 -18.79
CA LYS A 38 -9.84 0.20 -20.15
C LYS A 38 -8.56 -0.60 -20.30
N PHE A 39 -7.47 -0.17 -19.65
CA PHE A 39 -6.14 -0.78 -19.72
C PHE A 39 -5.72 -1.46 -18.42
N TRP A 40 -6.68 -2.01 -17.66
CA TRP A 40 -6.41 -2.64 -16.37
C TRP A 40 -5.38 -3.78 -16.47
N GLN A 41 -5.40 -4.55 -17.54
CA GLN A 41 -4.43 -5.62 -17.78
C GLN A 41 -3.00 -5.10 -17.81
N THR A 42 -2.77 -3.92 -18.39
CA THR A 42 -1.44 -3.35 -18.54
C THR A 42 -0.80 -3.03 -17.20
N TRP A 43 -1.49 -2.30 -16.33
CA TRP A 43 -0.93 -1.96 -15.02
C TRP A 43 -0.88 -3.16 -14.08
N TYR A 44 -1.84 -4.09 -14.16
CA TYR A 44 -1.84 -5.32 -13.37
C TYR A 44 -0.65 -6.22 -13.70
N TYR A 45 -0.47 -6.60 -14.98
CA TYR A 45 0.63 -7.47 -15.41
C TYR A 45 1.99 -6.80 -15.25
N THR A 46 2.10 -5.50 -15.47
CA THR A 46 3.37 -4.80 -15.28
C THR A 46 3.75 -4.71 -13.81
N SER A 47 2.79 -4.49 -12.89
CA SER A 47 3.03 -4.50 -11.44
C SER A 47 3.53 -5.86 -10.96
N TRP A 48 2.87 -6.92 -11.42
CA TRP A 48 3.28 -8.30 -11.11
C TRP A 48 4.67 -8.63 -11.65
N ASN A 49 4.94 -8.24 -12.89
CA ASN A 49 6.23 -8.49 -13.54
C ASN A 49 7.37 -7.72 -12.87
N ASP A 50 7.15 -6.48 -12.46
CA ASP A 50 8.14 -5.69 -11.70
C ASP A 50 8.54 -6.42 -10.41
N LEU A 51 7.56 -7.00 -9.73
CA LEU A 51 7.80 -7.80 -8.54
C LEU A 51 8.57 -9.08 -8.85
N ALA A 52 8.13 -9.82 -9.86
CA ALA A 52 8.78 -11.07 -10.29
C ALA A 52 10.24 -10.86 -10.71
N ILE A 53 10.54 -9.76 -11.41
CA ILE A 53 11.91 -9.40 -11.81
C ILE A 53 12.79 -9.11 -10.59
N ARG A 54 12.26 -8.40 -9.58
CA ARG A 54 13.00 -8.06 -8.35
C ARG A 54 13.53 -9.30 -7.63
N TYR A 55 12.79 -10.41 -7.67
CA TYR A 55 13.14 -11.65 -6.96
C TYR A 55 13.58 -12.82 -7.84
N LYS A 56 13.76 -12.62 -9.15
CA LYS A 56 14.03 -13.67 -10.13
C LYS A 56 15.27 -14.53 -9.84
N ARG A 57 16.27 -13.99 -9.11
CA ARG A 57 17.52 -14.69 -8.79
C ARG A 57 17.64 -15.13 -7.34
N THR A 58 16.57 -15.09 -6.57
CA THR A 58 16.57 -15.48 -5.15
C THR A 58 15.99 -16.90 -4.99
N ALA A 59 16.58 -17.71 -4.09
CA ALA A 59 16.14 -19.10 -3.87
C ALA A 59 14.70 -19.19 -3.33
N LEU A 60 14.30 -18.27 -2.44
CA LEU A 60 12.98 -18.24 -1.79
C LEU A 60 12.02 -17.24 -2.45
N GLY A 61 12.42 -16.58 -3.54
CA GLY A 61 11.60 -15.59 -4.19
C GLY A 61 11.19 -14.47 -3.23
N GLN A 62 9.95 -14.05 -3.32
CA GLN A 62 9.38 -12.99 -2.50
C GLN A 62 9.17 -13.40 -1.02
N SER A 63 9.08 -14.69 -0.72
CA SER A 63 8.95 -15.20 0.66
C SER A 63 10.09 -14.74 1.56
N TRP A 64 11.25 -14.44 0.99
CA TRP A 64 12.38 -13.87 1.72
C TRP A 64 12.03 -12.56 2.45
N THR A 65 11.23 -11.70 1.82
CA THR A 65 10.77 -10.43 2.40
C THR A 65 9.88 -10.67 3.63
N VAL A 66 9.02 -11.68 3.56
CA VAL A 66 8.14 -12.05 4.68
C VAL A 66 8.99 -12.59 5.84
N ILE A 67 9.90 -13.51 5.56
CA ILE A 67 10.76 -14.14 6.58
C ILE A 67 11.61 -13.09 7.30
N THR A 68 12.31 -12.22 6.59
CA THR A 68 13.17 -11.20 7.19
C THR A 68 12.40 -10.22 8.05
N LYS A 69 11.24 -9.77 7.58
CA LYS A 69 10.38 -8.88 8.37
C LYS A 69 9.82 -9.58 9.61
N LEU A 70 9.37 -10.85 9.50
CA LEU A 70 8.88 -11.60 10.65
C LEU A 70 9.98 -11.82 11.71
N ILE A 71 11.21 -12.13 11.31
CA ILE A 71 12.34 -12.23 12.24
C ILE A 71 12.52 -10.91 12.99
N THR A 72 12.57 -9.79 12.27
CA THR A 72 12.71 -8.46 12.86
C THR A 72 11.56 -8.16 13.83
N LEU A 73 10.31 -8.43 13.43
CA LEU A 73 9.14 -8.19 14.26
C LEU A 73 9.10 -9.10 15.51
N THR A 74 9.59 -10.33 15.38
CA THR A 74 9.69 -11.26 16.54
C THR A 74 10.69 -10.76 17.57
N ILE A 75 11.89 -10.33 17.12
CA ILE A 75 12.90 -9.74 18.01
C ILE A 75 12.32 -8.48 18.68
N MET A 76 11.68 -7.63 17.89
CA MET A 76 11.07 -6.39 18.36
C MET A 76 9.96 -6.64 19.37
N CYS A 77 9.10 -7.63 19.11
CA CYS A 77 8.07 -8.05 20.07
C CYS A 77 8.66 -8.48 21.41
N PHE A 78 9.72 -9.30 21.38
CA PHE A 78 10.39 -9.75 22.59
C PHE A 78 10.93 -8.58 23.42
N VAL A 79 11.60 -7.62 22.78
CA VAL A 79 12.14 -6.43 23.46
C VAL A 79 11.04 -5.57 24.06
N TRP A 80 10.04 -5.21 23.26
CA TRP A 80 8.97 -4.32 23.71
C TRP A 80 8.03 -4.97 24.73
N SER A 81 7.72 -6.27 24.58
CA SER A 81 6.92 -6.99 25.58
C SER A 81 7.59 -7.02 26.93
N THR A 82 8.93 -7.15 26.97
CA THR A 82 9.72 -7.13 28.21
C THR A 82 9.72 -5.75 28.84
N ILE A 83 9.91 -4.67 28.03
CA ILE A 83 9.94 -3.28 28.52
C ILE A 83 8.57 -2.88 29.08
N PHE A 84 7.50 -3.15 28.35
CA PHE A 84 6.14 -2.75 28.75
C PHE A 84 5.41 -3.78 29.61
N LYS A 85 6.04 -4.91 29.93
CA LYS A 85 5.45 -6.02 30.70
C LYS A 85 4.12 -6.52 30.09
N LEU A 86 4.08 -6.63 28.77
CA LEU A 86 2.92 -7.09 28.00
C LEU A 86 2.98 -8.61 27.79
N ASP A 87 1.82 -9.25 27.75
CA ASP A 87 1.73 -10.66 27.35
C ASP A 87 2.06 -10.81 25.87
N ILE A 88 3.07 -11.64 25.56
CA ILE A 88 3.55 -11.89 24.20
C ILE A 88 2.45 -12.45 23.32
N LYS A 89 1.56 -13.31 23.84
CA LYS A 89 0.50 -13.95 23.04
C LYS A 89 -0.48 -12.93 22.45
N THR A 90 -0.80 -11.89 23.20
CA THR A 90 -1.72 -10.84 22.76
C THR A 90 -0.99 -9.72 22.01
N PHE A 91 0.26 -9.43 22.40
CA PHE A 91 1.02 -8.34 21.84
C PHE A 91 1.65 -8.67 20.46
N TYR A 92 2.06 -9.92 20.24
CA TYR A 92 2.68 -10.32 18.97
C TYR A 92 1.74 -10.14 17.75
N PRO A 93 0.47 -10.61 17.78
CA PRO A 93 -0.47 -10.36 16.70
C PRO A 93 -0.77 -8.86 16.48
N TYR A 94 -0.90 -8.11 17.57
CA TYR A 94 -1.11 -6.67 17.54
C TYR A 94 0.02 -5.95 16.80
N LEU A 95 1.26 -6.26 17.16
CA LEU A 95 2.47 -5.67 16.60
C LEU A 95 2.65 -6.09 15.14
N VAL A 96 2.54 -7.38 14.82
CA VAL A 96 2.75 -7.89 13.45
C VAL A 96 1.73 -7.30 12.49
N ASN A 97 0.42 -7.34 12.83
CA ASN A 97 -0.63 -6.77 11.98
C ASN A 97 -0.41 -5.25 11.79
N GLY A 98 -0.12 -4.51 12.86
CA GLY A 98 0.12 -3.07 12.77
C GLY A 98 1.30 -2.72 11.86
N PHE A 99 2.43 -3.42 12.00
CA PHE A 99 3.63 -3.19 11.18
C PHE A 99 3.45 -3.60 9.72
N VAL A 100 2.79 -4.72 9.43
CA VAL A 100 2.59 -5.17 8.05
C VAL A 100 1.75 -4.15 7.28
N ILE A 101 0.71 -3.59 7.91
CA ILE A 101 -0.10 -2.52 7.32
C ILE A 101 0.72 -1.23 7.17
N PHE A 102 1.47 -0.86 8.21
CA PHE A 102 2.34 0.30 8.17
C PHE A 102 3.41 0.19 7.06
N PHE A 103 4.00 -0.99 6.86
CA PHE A 103 4.95 -1.22 5.75
C PHE A 103 4.32 -0.98 4.39
N LEU A 104 3.07 -1.43 4.17
CA LEU A 104 2.34 -1.15 2.94
C LEU A 104 2.19 0.36 2.73
N ILE A 105 1.67 1.08 3.73
CA ILE A 105 1.48 2.54 3.65
C ILE A 105 2.81 3.23 3.38
N ASN A 106 3.84 2.92 4.19
CA ASN A 106 5.17 3.51 4.10
C ASN A 106 5.80 3.31 2.72
N SER A 107 5.75 2.08 2.19
CA SER A 107 6.30 1.77 0.86
C SER A 107 5.56 2.53 -0.25
N CYS A 108 4.23 2.59 -0.21
CA CYS A 108 3.44 3.33 -1.20
C CYS A 108 3.79 4.82 -1.20
N LEU A 109 3.91 5.45 -0.01
CA LEU A 109 4.19 6.87 0.10
C LEU A 109 5.62 7.21 -0.30
N ILE A 110 6.62 6.39 0.09
CA ILE A 110 8.02 6.56 -0.33
C ILE A 110 8.16 6.35 -1.84
N ASP A 111 7.60 5.27 -2.39
CA ASP A 111 7.62 5.02 -3.83
C ASP A 111 6.95 6.18 -4.59
N GLY A 112 5.84 6.72 -4.07
CA GLY A 112 5.15 7.89 -4.61
C GLY A 112 6.09 9.07 -4.85
N THR A 113 7.07 9.30 -3.97
CA THR A 113 8.02 10.41 -4.11
C THR A 113 8.92 10.31 -5.33
N SER A 114 9.14 9.12 -5.89
CA SER A 114 10.10 8.87 -6.97
C SER A 114 9.47 8.42 -8.31
N ILE A 115 8.15 8.23 -8.35
CA ILE A 115 7.44 7.64 -9.51
C ILE A 115 7.80 8.32 -10.83
N LEU A 116 7.71 9.65 -10.92
CA LEU A 116 7.82 10.37 -12.18
C LEU A 116 9.24 10.77 -12.56
N TYR A 117 10.15 10.97 -11.60
CA TYR A 117 11.49 11.45 -11.93
C TYR A 117 12.59 10.39 -11.84
N GLU A 118 12.33 9.24 -11.22
CA GLU A 118 13.28 8.12 -11.16
C GLU A 118 12.70 6.86 -11.78
N ARG A 119 11.65 6.31 -11.16
CA ARG A 119 11.17 4.96 -11.43
C ARG A 119 10.57 4.79 -12.82
N PHE A 120 9.69 5.70 -13.22
CA PHE A 120 8.99 5.65 -14.51
C PHE A 120 9.31 6.83 -15.42
N LYS A 121 10.40 7.55 -15.15
CA LYS A 121 10.82 8.73 -15.91
C LYS A 121 10.84 8.47 -17.42
N GLN A 122 11.49 7.39 -17.85
CA GLN A 122 11.59 7.07 -19.28
C GLN A 122 10.24 6.71 -19.89
N VAL A 123 9.38 6.01 -19.15
CA VAL A 123 8.02 5.68 -19.62
C VAL A 123 7.21 6.97 -19.77
N TYR A 124 7.21 7.82 -18.76
CA TYR A 124 6.46 9.07 -18.74
C TYR A 124 6.90 10.07 -19.82
N LEU A 125 8.21 10.13 -20.11
CA LEU A 125 8.75 11.04 -21.14
C LEU A 125 8.50 10.55 -22.58
N ASN A 126 8.46 9.25 -22.80
CA ASN A 126 8.37 8.66 -24.14
C ASN A 126 6.95 8.24 -24.53
N ILE A 127 6.10 7.95 -23.56
CA ILE A 127 4.73 7.47 -23.79
C ILE A 127 3.76 8.34 -22.97
N PRO A 128 2.71 8.88 -23.58
CA PRO A 128 1.70 9.69 -22.88
C PRO A 128 0.81 8.77 -21.99
N VAL A 129 1.32 8.38 -20.83
CA VAL A 129 0.60 7.55 -19.83
C VAL A 129 0.10 8.46 -18.71
N PRO A 130 -1.18 8.36 -18.32
CA PRO A 130 -1.71 9.10 -17.18
C PRO A 130 -0.95 8.81 -15.88
N VAL A 131 -0.72 9.84 -15.07
CA VAL A 131 -0.03 9.72 -13.77
C VAL A 131 -0.76 8.72 -12.84
N LEU A 132 -2.09 8.72 -12.88
CA LEU A 132 -2.92 7.79 -12.11
C LEU A 132 -2.57 6.32 -12.41
N VAL A 133 -2.31 5.95 -13.67
CA VAL A 133 -1.92 4.58 -14.05
C VAL A 133 -0.60 4.18 -13.42
N LEU A 134 0.39 5.09 -13.41
CA LEU A 134 1.70 4.84 -12.80
C LEU A 134 1.59 4.72 -11.28
N THR A 135 0.74 5.55 -10.67
CA THR A 135 0.46 5.49 -9.23
C THR A 135 -0.24 4.17 -8.86
N ILE A 136 -1.30 3.77 -9.59
CA ILE A 136 -1.99 2.50 -9.38
C ILE A 136 -1.03 1.32 -9.55
N ARG A 137 -0.16 1.36 -10.57
CA ARG A 137 0.87 0.33 -10.79
C ARG A 137 1.80 0.18 -9.58
N SER A 138 2.25 1.30 -8.99
CA SER A 138 3.10 1.28 -7.80
C SER A 138 2.37 0.74 -6.58
N VAL A 139 1.15 1.24 -6.32
CA VAL A 139 0.32 0.78 -5.19
C VAL A 139 -0.04 -0.69 -5.34
N ALA A 140 -0.42 -1.15 -6.54
CA ALA A 140 -0.72 -2.56 -6.81
C ALA A 140 0.47 -3.48 -6.52
N GLN A 141 1.71 -3.03 -6.80
CA GLN A 141 2.90 -3.78 -6.47
C GLN A 141 3.05 -3.96 -4.95
N GLU A 142 2.78 -2.93 -4.15
CA GLU A 142 2.84 -3.03 -2.69
C GLU A 142 1.67 -3.84 -2.11
N ILE A 143 0.50 -3.83 -2.76
CA ILE A 143 -0.60 -4.77 -2.43
C ILE A 143 -0.15 -6.22 -2.66
N PHE A 144 0.53 -6.53 -3.78
CA PHE A 144 1.07 -7.88 -4.00
C PHE A 144 2.12 -8.25 -2.95
N ASN A 145 2.97 -7.33 -2.51
CA ASN A 145 3.87 -7.54 -1.37
C ASN A 145 3.10 -7.87 -0.09
N TYR A 146 2.03 -7.12 0.20
CA TYR A 146 1.17 -7.36 1.36
C TYR A 146 0.48 -8.72 1.30
N LEU A 147 -0.01 -9.13 0.14
CA LEU A 147 -0.69 -10.43 -0.03
C LEU A 147 0.18 -11.63 0.36
N HIS A 148 1.51 -11.52 0.29
CA HIS A 148 2.42 -12.56 0.77
C HIS A 148 2.46 -12.68 2.29
N PHE A 149 2.04 -11.65 3.04
CA PHE A 149 1.88 -11.71 4.50
C PHE A 149 0.52 -12.29 4.90
N VAL A 150 -0.51 -12.20 4.06
CA VAL A 150 -1.87 -12.63 4.39
C VAL A 150 -1.94 -14.07 4.92
N PRO A 151 -1.25 -15.08 4.34
CA PRO A 151 -1.24 -16.43 4.90
C PRO A 151 -0.78 -16.48 6.37
N VAL A 152 0.26 -15.73 6.72
CA VAL A 152 0.79 -15.66 8.09
C VAL A 152 -0.23 -14.99 9.02
N LEU A 153 -0.84 -13.88 8.58
CA LEU A 153 -1.86 -13.16 9.35
C LEU A 153 -3.10 -14.04 9.58
N LEU A 154 -3.54 -14.80 8.57
CA LEU A 154 -4.65 -15.73 8.70
C LEU A 154 -4.34 -16.88 9.64
N ILE A 155 -3.14 -17.46 9.56
CA ILE A 155 -2.69 -18.49 10.50
C ILE A 155 -2.73 -17.93 11.93
N MET A 156 -2.18 -16.74 12.17
CA MET A 156 -2.23 -16.10 13.48
C MET A 156 -3.66 -15.87 13.98
N TYR A 157 -4.55 -15.40 13.09
CA TYR A 157 -5.95 -15.20 13.41
C TYR A 157 -6.66 -16.50 13.81
N LEU A 158 -6.45 -17.58 13.06
CA LEU A 158 -7.10 -18.88 13.32
C LEU A 158 -6.60 -19.59 14.59
N PHE A 159 -5.32 -19.39 14.96
CA PHE A 159 -4.71 -20.09 16.11
C PHE A 159 -4.77 -19.30 17.41
N ILE A 160 -4.90 -17.98 17.36
CA ILE A 160 -4.81 -17.10 18.55
C ILE A 160 -6.17 -16.54 18.95
N PHE A 161 -7.05 -16.31 17.96
CA PHE A 161 -8.36 -15.70 18.17
C PHE A 161 -9.48 -16.66 17.78
N ASP A 162 -10.65 -16.51 18.40
CA ASP A 162 -11.85 -17.23 17.98
C ASP A 162 -12.30 -16.74 16.59
N PHE A 163 -12.49 -17.68 15.68
CA PHE A 163 -12.90 -17.37 14.33
C PHE A 163 -14.27 -16.68 14.31
N ASN A 164 -14.32 -15.45 13.80
CA ASN A 164 -15.55 -14.70 13.62
C ASN A 164 -15.62 -14.15 12.19
N ILE A 165 -16.63 -14.60 11.45
CA ILE A 165 -16.85 -14.16 10.06
C ILE A 165 -17.07 -12.64 9.94
N LEU A 166 -17.68 -12.01 10.96
CA LEU A 166 -17.89 -10.56 10.97
C LEU A 166 -16.54 -9.82 10.98
N ASN A 167 -15.60 -10.25 11.80
CA ASN A 167 -14.27 -9.66 11.87
C ASN A 167 -13.53 -9.80 10.54
N LEU A 168 -13.67 -10.94 9.85
CA LEU A 168 -13.08 -11.13 8.52
C LEU A 168 -13.70 -10.20 7.48
N LEU A 169 -15.02 -10.00 7.51
CA LEU A 169 -15.69 -9.04 6.62
C LEU A 169 -15.28 -7.61 6.90
N LEU A 170 -15.18 -7.22 8.18
CA LEU A 170 -14.69 -5.89 8.58
C LEU A 170 -13.24 -5.66 8.17
N TYR A 171 -12.38 -6.68 8.27
CA TYR A 171 -11.00 -6.63 7.78
C TYR A 171 -10.94 -6.37 6.27
N ILE A 172 -11.71 -7.12 5.46
CA ILE A 172 -11.75 -6.93 4.01
C ILE A 172 -12.25 -5.54 3.66
N PHE A 173 -13.33 -5.09 4.31
CA PHE A 173 -13.87 -3.75 4.12
C PHE A 173 -12.85 -2.67 4.51
N GLY A 174 -12.24 -2.79 5.69
CA GLY A 174 -11.21 -1.88 6.17
C GLY A 174 -10.00 -1.82 5.23
N PHE A 175 -9.60 -2.97 4.67
CA PHE A 175 -8.50 -3.05 3.72
C PHE A 175 -8.82 -2.31 2.41
N ILE A 176 -10.06 -2.41 1.90
CA ILE A 176 -10.49 -1.66 0.71
C ILE A 176 -10.43 -0.15 0.98
N VAL A 177 -10.95 0.31 2.13
CA VAL A 177 -10.91 1.72 2.53
C VAL A 177 -9.47 2.20 2.66
N LEU A 178 -8.59 1.40 3.29
CA LEU A 178 -7.16 1.68 3.41
C LEU A 178 -6.52 1.90 2.03
N ILE A 179 -6.75 1.00 1.08
CA ILE A 179 -6.15 1.09 -0.27
C ILE A 179 -6.60 2.36 -0.99
N VAL A 180 -7.87 2.75 -0.87
CA VAL A 180 -8.38 3.99 -1.45
C VAL A 180 -7.65 5.20 -0.86
N ASN A 181 -7.54 5.29 0.46
CA ASN A 181 -6.84 6.39 1.14
C ASN A 181 -5.35 6.44 0.78
N VAL A 182 -4.67 5.29 0.78
CA VAL A 182 -3.25 5.19 0.38
C VAL A 182 -3.06 5.63 -1.06
N LEU A 183 -3.96 5.26 -1.98
CA LEU A 183 -3.89 5.67 -3.38
C LEU A 183 -3.99 7.20 -3.50
N PHE A 184 -4.96 7.83 -2.81
CA PHE A 184 -5.12 9.29 -2.84
C PHE A 184 -3.90 10.01 -2.24
N LEU A 185 -3.42 9.57 -1.07
CA LEU A 185 -2.23 10.15 -0.44
C LEU A 185 -0.99 9.99 -1.33
N THR A 186 -0.79 8.81 -1.91
CA THR A 186 0.32 8.57 -2.85
C THR A 186 0.22 9.47 -4.06
N MET A 187 -0.98 9.66 -4.62
CA MET A 187 -1.20 10.54 -5.77
C MET A 187 -0.86 12.01 -5.45
N ILE A 188 -1.25 12.50 -4.27
CA ILE A 188 -0.89 13.85 -3.81
C ILE A 188 0.64 13.97 -3.73
N ILE A 189 1.33 12.99 -3.11
CA ILE A 189 2.78 12.97 -2.98
C ILE A 189 3.46 12.96 -4.34
N VAL A 190 2.98 12.15 -5.29
CA VAL A 190 3.50 12.11 -6.67
C VAL A 190 3.46 13.49 -7.31
N VAL A 191 2.32 14.19 -7.24
CA VAL A 191 2.15 15.52 -7.82
C VAL A 191 3.06 16.54 -7.15
N VAL A 192 3.14 16.56 -5.83
CA VAL A 192 3.96 17.50 -5.07
C VAL A 192 5.45 17.24 -5.30
N SER A 193 5.87 15.98 -5.32
CA SER A 193 7.28 15.58 -5.52
C SER A 193 7.79 15.94 -6.91
N THR A 194 6.94 15.99 -7.93
CA THR A 194 7.36 16.46 -9.27
C THR A 194 7.73 17.93 -9.30
N ARG A 195 7.15 18.71 -8.41
CA ARG A 195 7.40 20.15 -8.33
C ARG A 195 8.57 20.50 -7.42
N PHE A 196 8.69 19.78 -6.29
CA PHE A 196 9.65 20.09 -5.22
C PHE A 196 10.56 18.89 -4.96
N ARG A 197 11.86 19.05 -5.20
CA ARG A 197 12.87 17.98 -5.01
C ARG A 197 13.16 17.66 -3.55
N ASP A 198 12.74 18.51 -2.62
CA ASP A 198 12.94 18.33 -1.17
C ASP A 198 11.86 17.44 -0.53
N VAL A 199 10.80 17.10 -1.28
CA VAL A 199 9.68 16.27 -0.79
C VAL A 199 10.10 14.85 -0.42
N PRO A 200 10.94 14.13 -1.18
CA PRO A 200 11.36 12.78 -0.81
C PRO A 200 12.02 12.69 0.58
N PRO A 201 13.06 13.45 0.92
CA PRO A 201 13.65 13.40 2.25
C PRO A 201 12.69 13.88 3.36
N LEU A 202 11.80 14.83 3.05
CA LEU A 202 10.76 15.28 3.98
C LEU A 202 9.79 14.14 4.31
N VAL A 203 9.26 13.46 3.29
CA VAL A 203 8.33 12.33 3.46
C VAL A 203 8.98 11.21 4.26
N GLN A 204 10.24 10.85 3.96
CA GLN A 204 10.98 9.84 4.71
C GLN A 204 11.13 10.20 6.19
N SER A 205 11.47 11.45 6.49
CA SER A 205 11.61 11.94 7.86
C SER A 205 10.26 11.94 8.60
N LEU A 206 9.19 12.37 7.94
CA LEU A 206 7.83 12.36 8.51
C LEU A 206 7.35 10.94 8.79
N LEU A 207 7.59 10.00 7.89
CA LEU A 207 7.22 8.59 8.07
C LEU A 207 8.02 7.92 9.19
N ALA A 208 9.30 8.25 9.33
CA ALA A 208 10.11 7.80 10.46
C ALA A 208 9.55 8.30 11.80
N ALA A 209 9.19 9.58 11.89
CA ALA A 209 8.53 10.13 13.07
C ALA A 209 7.14 9.53 13.30
N ALA A 210 6.35 9.35 12.24
CA ALA A 210 5.03 8.75 12.29
C ALA A 210 5.06 7.30 12.81
N THR A 211 6.14 6.56 12.56
CA THR A 211 6.33 5.21 13.10
C THR A 211 6.30 5.21 14.64
N LEU A 212 6.86 6.23 15.27
CA LEU A 212 6.87 6.37 16.74
C LEU A 212 5.55 6.93 17.28
N LEU A 213 4.93 7.84 16.54
CA LEU A 213 3.67 8.48 16.92
C LEU A 213 2.45 7.57 16.75
N THR A 214 2.53 6.57 15.88
CA THR A 214 1.43 5.62 15.65
C THR A 214 1.51 4.48 16.65
N PRO A 215 0.38 4.06 17.29
CA PRO A 215 0.37 2.97 18.26
C PRO A 215 0.54 1.62 17.57
N ILE A 216 1.79 1.31 17.19
CA ILE A 216 2.19 0.03 16.59
C ILE A 216 2.98 -0.81 17.58
N PHE A 217 4.02 -0.21 18.24
CA PHE A 217 4.80 -0.91 19.27
C PHE A 217 4.30 -0.68 20.68
N TRP A 218 3.34 0.17 20.87
CA TRP A 218 2.72 0.49 22.15
C TRP A 218 1.20 0.52 21.97
N LYS A 219 0.47 0.36 23.05
CA LYS A 219 -0.99 0.35 23.02
C LYS A 219 -1.54 1.73 23.39
N LYS A 220 -2.62 2.17 22.73
CA LYS A 220 -3.24 3.48 22.97
C LYS A 220 -3.68 3.71 24.42
N GLU A 221 -4.02 2.63 25.12
CA GLU A 221 -4.42 2.65 26.52
C GLU A 221 -3.30 3.15 27.46
N MET A 222 -2.04 3.07 27.03
CA MET A 222 -0.89 3.57 27.81
C MET A 222 -0.88 5.10 27.93
N LEU A 223 -1.60 5.83 27.06
CA LEU A 223 -1.70 7.30 27.11
C LEU A 223 -2.77 7.78 28.12
N GLY A 224 -3.58 6.90 28.69
CA GLY A 224 -4.63 7.29 29.65
C GLY A 224 -5.59 8.33 29.05
N GLU A 225 -5.65 9.51 29.65
CA GLU A 225 -6.55 10.60 29.23
C GLU A 225 -6.22 11.15 27.82
N TYR A 226 -4.96 11.01 27.35
CA TYR A 226 -4.51 11.53 26.08
C TYR A 226 -4.74 10.58 24.89
N GLN A 227 -5.38 9.43 25.10
CA GLN A 227 -5.58 8.42 24.04
C GLN A 227 -6.31 8.95 22.78
N ASN A 228 -7.18 9.97 22.93
CA ASN A 228 -7.88 10.55 21.78
C ASN A 228 -6.98 11.40 20.86
N TRP A 229 -5.83 11.89 21.35
CA TRP A 229 -4.91 12.71 20.57
C TRP A 229 -4.19 11.92 19.46
N ILE A 230 -4.15 10.58 19.59
CA ILE A 230 -3.55 9.73 18.55
C ILE A 230 -4.27 9.86 17.20
N TYR A 231 -5.57 10.21 17.19
CA TYR A 231 -6.34 10.37 15.96
C TYR A 231 -6.04 11.68 15.22
N LEU A 232 -5.20 12.56 15.75
CA LEU A 232 -4.59 13.66 14.98
C LEU A 232 -3.60 13.11 13.92
N ASN A 233 -3.06 11.93 14.16
CA ASN A 233 -2.27 11.22 13.17
C ASN A 233 -3.19 10.34 12.29
N PRO A 234 -3.35 10.66 10.99
CA PRO A 234 -4.25 9.92 10.10
C PRO A 234 -3.83 8.45 9.94
N LEU A 235 -2.52 8.14 10.07
CA LEU A 235 -2.04 6.76 9.95
C LEU A 235 -2.57 5.85 11.06
N THR A 236 -2.91 6.41 12.22
CA THR A 236 -3.50 5.64 13.33
C THR A 236 -4.84 5.02 12.92
N SER A 237 -5.77 5.83 12.41
CA SER A 237 -7.08 5.35 11.97
C SER A 237 -6.98 4.41 10.76
N MET A 238 -6.03 4.67 9.84
CA MET A 238 -5.77 3.80 8.69
C MET A 238 -5.24 2.42 9.08
N ILE A 239 -4.48 2.33 10.16
CA ILE A 239 -3.99 1.04 10.67
C ILE A 239 -5.07 0.33 11.49
N GLU A 240 -5.74 1.04 12.40
CA GLU A 240 -6.75 0.44 13.29
C GLU A 240 -7.91 -0.18 12.50
N ILE A 241 -8.39 0.46 11.42
CA ILE A 241 -9.52 -0.06 10.62
C ILE A 241 -9.26 -1.47 10.04
N VAL A 242 -8.00 -1.83 9.83
CA VAL A 242 -7.59 -3.13 9.29
C VAL A 242 -7.07 -4.05 10.37
N ARG A 243 -6.23 -3.53 11.31
CA ARG A 243 -5.60 -4.31 12.36
C ARG A 243 -6.60 -4.85 13.36
N ASP A 244 -7.50 -4.00 13.86
CA ASP A 244 -8.37 -4.34 14.99
C ASP A 244 -9.28 -5.54 14.69
N PRO A 245 -9.93 -5.66 13.50
CA PRO A 245 -10.68 -6.86 13.17
C PRO A 245 -9.83 -8.14 13.16
N MET A 246 -8.55 -8.05 12.74
CA MET A 246 -7.63 -9.20 12.71
C MET A 246 -7.17 -9.65 14.09
N ILE A 247 -7.34 -8.84 15.11
CA ILE A 247 -7.07 -9.19 16.51
C ILE A 247 -8.37 -9.40 17.32
N GLY A 248 -9.51 -9.55 16.64
CA GLY A 248 -10.80 -9.84 17.25
C GLY A 248 -11.51 -8.62 17.85
N ILE A 249 -11.06 -7.40 17.57
CA ILE A 249 -11.64 -6.15 18.08
C ILE A 249 -12.46 -5.48 16.98
N ILE A 250 -13.67 -5.04 17.30
CA ILE A 250 -14.47 -4.23 16.37
C ILE A 250 -14.01 -2.78 16.48
N PRO A 251 -13.57 -2.13 15.36
CA PRO A 251 -13.12 -0.75 15.39
C PRO A 251 -14.22 0.21 15.82
N ASP A 252 -13.85 1.24 16.58
CA ASP A 252 -14.77 2.30 16.97
C ASP A 252 -15.31 3.05 15.75
N LEU A 253 -16.55 3.55 15.84
CA LEU A 253 -17.16 4.37 14.77
C LEU A 253 -16.29 5.57 14.38
N LYS A 254 -15.55 6.15 15.33
CA LYS A 254 -14.61 7.25 15.10
C LYS A 254 -13.54 6.86 14.06
N VAL A 255 -13.03 5.63 14.09
CA VAL A 255 -12.00 5.12 13.15
C VAL A 255 -12.53 5.15 11.72
N TYR A 256 -13.78 4.73 11.52
CA TYR A 256 -14.43 4.79 10.20
C TYR A 256 -14.62 6.22 9.74
N LEU A 257 -15.13 7.12 10.62
CA LEU A 257 -15.34 8.53 10.28
C LEU A 257 -14.04 9.22 9.88
N PHE A 258 -12.94 9.01 10.62
CA PHE A 258 -11.65 9.58 10.25
C PHE A 258 -11.13 9.07 8.89
N ASN A 259 -11.34 7.79 8.57
CA ASN A 259 -10.93 7.23 7.28
C ASN A 259 -11.79 7.72 6.11
N PHE A 260 -13.04 8.13 6.33
CA PHE A 260 -13.89 8.71 5.29
C PHE A 260 -13.67 10.22 5.10
N LEU A 261 -13.05 10.89 6.07
CA LEU A 261 -12.70 12.31 5.99
C LEU A 261 -11.33 12.54 5.32
N LEU A 262 -10.49 11.50 5.23
CA LEU A 262 -9.21 11.51 4.52
C LEU A 262 -9.40 11.38 3.02
#